data_ce8043c2a28c6f92f2c720563e10e24c
#
_entry.id   ce8043c2a28c6f92f2c720563e10e24c
#
_cell.length_a   1.000
_cell.length_b   1.000
_cell.length_c   1.000
_cell.angle_alpha   90.00
_cell.angle_beta   90.00
_cell.angle_gamma   90.00
#
_symmetry.space_group_name_H-M   'P 1'
#
loop_
_entity.id
_entity.type
_entity.pdbx_description
1 polymer ?
#
loop_
_entity_poly.entity_id
_entity_poly.type
_entity_poly.pdbx_seq_one_letter_code
_entity_poly.pdbx_strand_id
1 'polypeptide(L)'
;MTALTKTDFNFPGQTGVYHGKVRDVYFVGDKLVMVATDRISAFDVILPKGIPFKGQMLNQIAAKFLDATTDICPNWKLATPDPMVTVGVHCEGFPVEMIVRGYLCGSAWRAYKSGVREICGVRLPEGMRENERFPEPIITPTTKAEIGEHDADISKEEILARGLATPEEYAKLEEYTLALFRRGTEIAAKRGLILVDTKYEFGKHDGTIYLMDEIHTPDSSRYFYAEGYEERFAKGEPQKQLSKEFVREWLMDNGFQGKAGQQVPEMTDEIVAGISDRYVELYEHITGETFDRNADTANLAKRIETNVTAYHAK
;
A
#
# COMPACT_ATOMS: atom_id res chain seq x y z
N MET A 1 20.30 14.49 2.24
CA MET A 1 18.83 14.73 2.25
C MET A 1 18.28 14.22 3.55
N THR A 2 17.38 14.96 4.19
CA THR A 2 16.81 14.58 5.49
C THR A 2 15.54 13.78 5.27
N ALA A 3 15.41 12.65 5.96
CA ALA A 3 14.20 11.83 5.96
C ALA A 3 13.36 12.13 7.21
N LEU A 4 12.03 12.24 7.05
CA LEU A 4 11.08 12.38 8.15
C LEU A 4 10.70 11.00 8.70
N THR A 5 11.35 10.59 9.78
CA THR A 5 11.11 9.27 10.39
C THR A 5 10.27 9.33 11.68
N LYS A 6 10.10 10.51 12.26
CA LYS A 6 9.32 10.74 13.47
C LYS A 6 8.52 12.02 13.34
N THR A 7 7.29 12.01 13.81
CA THR A 7 6.46 13.20 13.92
C THR A 7 6.00 13.38 15.37
N ASP A 8 5.85 14.64 15.79
CA ASP A 8 5.37 15.03 17.11
C ASP A 8 4.65 16.38 16.97
N PHE A 9 3.54 16.36 16.21
CA PHE A 9 2.75 17.55 15.95
C PHE A 9 1.69 17.76 17.02
N ASN A 10 1.35 19.02 17.24
CA ASN A 10 0.25 19.43 18.12
C ASN A 10 -0.69 20.37 17.34
N PHE A 11 -1.58 19.79 16.56
CA PHE A 11 -2.54 20.54 15.78
C PHE A 11 -3.68 21.10 16.64
N PRO A 12 -4.20 22.30 16.33
CA PRO A 12 -5.37 22.85 17.02
C PRO A 12 -6.55 21.87 16.94
N GLY A 13 -7.11 21.51 18.11
CA GLY A 13 -8.23 20.55 18.18
C GLY A 13 -7.82 19.08 18.11
N GLN A 14 -6.53 18.78 18.17
CA GLN A 14 -6.03 17.41 18.23
C GLN A 14 -6.47 16.72 19.53
N THR A 15 -7.03 15.51 19.40
CA THR A 15 -7.49 14.68 20.52
C THR A 15 -6.62 13.44 20.75
N GLY A 16 -5.81 13.05 19.78
CA GLY A 16 -4.94 11.89 19.86
C GLY A 16 -4.01 11.74 18.67
N VAL A 17 -3.11 10.78 18.76
CA VAL A 17 -2.23 10.37 17.67
C VAL A 17 -2.00 8.86 17.72
N TYR A 18 -1.94 8.25 16.53
CA TYR A 18 -1.54 6.87 16.34
C TYR A 18 -0.29 6.82 15.46
N HIS A 19 0.77 6.20 15.95
CA HIS A 19 2.00 6.01 15.20
C HIS A 19 2.05 4.61 14.59
N GLY A 20 1.81 4.52 13.28
CA GLY A 20 1.88 3.26 12.53
C GLY A 20 3.30 2.94 12.05
N LYS A 21 3.46 1.84 11.31
CA LYS A 21 4.77 1.41 10.79
C LYS A 21 5.39 2.45 9.84
N VAL A 22 4.60 3.11 9.01
CA VAL A 22 5.06 4.07 7.98
C VAL A 22 4.25 5.36 7.93
N ARG A 23 3.13 5.44 8.63
CA ARG A 23 2.24 6.61 8.69
C ARG A 23 1.93 6.95 10.13
N ASP A 24 1.79 8.25 10.41
CA ASP A 24 1.29 8.75 11.68
C ASP A 24 -0.06 9.41 11.44
N VAL A 25 -1.06 9.07 12.25
CA VAL A 25 -2.44 9.52 12.12
C VAL A 25 -2.82 10.36 13.32
N TYR A 26 -3.13 11.62 13.09
CA TYR A 26 -3.58 12.57 14.10
C TYR A 26 -5.10 12.72 14.03
N PHE A 27 -5.75 12.61 15.17
CA PHE A 27 -7.20 12.81 15.30
C PHE A 27 -7.43 14.29 15.62
N VAL A 28 -8.09 15.02 14.72
CA VAL A 28 -8.31 16.48 14.83
C VAL A 28 -9.77 16.80 14.60
N GLY A 29 -10.51 17.02 15.68
CA GLY A 29 -11.97 17.17 15.62
C GLY A 29 -12.64 15.91 15.07
N ASP A 30 -13.40 16.06 14.00
CA ASP A 30 -14.08 14.99 13.25
C ASP A 30 -13.24 14.40 12.09
N LYS A 31 -12.00 14.85 11.94
CA LYS A 31 -11.11 14.50 10.83
C LYS A 31 -9.90 13.72 11.27
N LEU A 32 -9.29 13.03 10.31
CA LEU A 32 -7.95 12.46 10.39
C LEU A 32 -6.96 13.30 9.60
N VAL A 33 -5.78 13.51 10.17
CA VAL A 33 -4.60 14.05 9.47
C VAL A 33 -3.58 12.93 9.41
N MET A 34 -3.44 12.31 8.25
CA MET A 34 -2.48 11.21 8.03
C MET A 34 -1.20 11.75 7.41
N VAL A 35 -0.09 11.55 8.10
CA VAL A 35 1.25 11.94 7.65
C VAL A 35 1.98 10.69 7.14
N ALA A 36 2.25 10.62 5.85
CA ALA A 36 3.10 9.59 5.29
C ALA A 36 4.56 9.95 5.58
N THR A 37 5.20 9.15 6.43
CA THR A 37 6.60 9.36 6.80
C THR A 37 7.56 8.67 5.83
N ASP A 38 8.84 8.99 5.95
CA ASP A 38 9.90 8.34 5.18
C ASP A 38 10.36 7.00 5.78
N ARG A 39 9.67 6.51 6.84
CA ARG A 39 9.92 5.16 7.37
C ARG A 39 9.61 4.12 6.29
N ILE A 40 10.42 3.07 6.27
CA ILE A 40 10.18 1.89 5.44
C ILE A 40 10.08 0.66 6.34
N SER A 41 9.11 -0.20 6.06
CA SER A 41 8.90 -1.45 6.77
C SER A 41 8.94 -2.62 5.79
N ALA A 42 9.63 -3.69 6.16
CA ALA A 42 9.64 -4.96 5.44
C ALA A 42 9.65 -6.11 6.44
N PHE A 43 8.94 -7.19 6.15
CA PHE A 43 8.75 -8.34 7.06
C PHE A 43 8.23 -7.90 8.44
N ASP A 44 7.30 -6.94 8.47
CA ASP A 44 6.72 -6.31 9.67
C ASP A 44 7.69 -5.56 10.58
N VAL A 45 8.95 -5.39 10.15
CA VAL A 45 9.98 -4.65 10.87
C VAL A 45 10.19 -3.28 10.23
N ILE A 46 10.16 -2.22 11.04
CA ILE A 46 10.57 -0.88 10.59
C ILE A 46 12.09 -0.87 10.46
N LEU A 47 12.59 -0.53 9.29
CA LEU A 47 14.03 -0.50 9.03
C LEU A 47 14.69 0.72 9.70
N PRO A 48 15.99 0.63 10.06
CA PRO A 48 16.65 1.63 10.91
C PRO A 48 16.86 3.00 10.26
N LYS A 49 16.87 3.07 8.93
CA LYS A 49 17.00 4.36 8.21
C LYS A 49 15.72 4.66 7.41
N GLY A 50 15.29 5.92 7.42
CA GLY A 50 14.25 6.42 6.53
C GLY A 50 14.75 6.60 5.10
N ILE A 51 13.84 6.52 4.15
CA ILE A 51 14.11 6.69 2.72
C ILE A 51 13.66 8.10 2.31
N PRO A 52 14.57 9.01 1.97
CA PRO A 52 14.21 10.37 1.57
C PRO A 52 13.14 10.39 0.48
N PHE A 53 12.18 11.29 0.62
CA PHE A 53 11.03 11.48 -0.28
C PHE A 53 9.99 10.36 -0.33
N LYS A 54 10.21 9.21 0.32
CA LYS A 54 9.29 8.08 0.27
C LYS A 54 7.87 8.46 0.69
N GLY A 55 7.72 9.15 1.81
CA GLY A 55 6.42 9.58 2.33
C GLY A 55 5.70 10.50 1.34
N GLN A 56 6.40 11.47 0.75
CA GLN A 56 5.84 12.36 -0.25
C GLN A 56 5.36 11.60 -1.49
N MET A 57 6.18 10.69 -2.03
CA MET A 57 5.81 9.91 -3.22
C MET A 57 4.59 9.03 -2.96
N LEU A 58 4.56 8.31 -1.84
CA LEU A 58 3.42 7.45 -1.49
C LEU A 58 2.13 8.25 -1.32
N ASN A 59 2.18 9.38 -0.60
CA ASN A 59 1.00 10.21 -0.38
C ASN A 59 0.46 10.80 -1.69
N GLN A 60 1.34 11.29 -2.56
CA GLN A 60 0.94 11.85 -3.85
C GLN A 60 0.36 10.79 -4.80
N ILE A 61 0.95 9.58 -4.85
CA ILE A 61 0.38 8.46 -5.62
C ILE A 61 -1.01 8.11 -5.08
N ALA A 62 -1.14 7.91 -3.77
CA ALA A 62 -2.41 7.57 -3.15
C ALA A 62 -3.48 8.64 -3.42
N ALA A 63 -3.16 9.92 -3.22
CA ALA A 63 -4.08 11.03 -3.47
C ALA A 63 -4.56 11.07 -4.92
N LYS A 64 -3.67 10.88 -5.88
CA LYS A 64 -4.00 10.84 -7.31
C LYS A 64 -4.97 9.71 -7.66
N PHE A 65 -4.75 8.51 -7.12
CA PHE A 65 -5.64 7.37 -7.37
C PHE A 65 -6.96 7.49 -6.60
N LEU A 66 -6.97 8.04 -5.39
CA LEU A 66 -8.21 8.35 -4.67
C LEU A 66 -9.09 9.32 -5.49
N ASP A 67 -8.50 10.34 -6.12
CA ASP A 67 -9.24 11.24 -7.02
C ASP A 67 -9.73 10.55 -8.29
N ALA A 68 -8.92 9.66 -8.87
CA ALA A 68 -9.24 8.94 -10.11
C ALA A 68 -10.31 7.84 -9.95
N THR A 69 -10.77 7.57 -8.73
CA THR A 69 -11.71 6.49 -8.40
C THR A 69 -12.96 6.95 -7.65
N THR A 70 -13.19 8.26 -7.54
CA THR A 70 -14.35 8.85 -6.86
C THR A 70 -15.69 8.46 -7.46
N ASP A 71 -15.74 8.09 -8.73
CA ASP A 71 -16.91 7.58 -9.44
C ASP A 71 -17.21 6.10 -9.15
N ILE A 72 -16.29 5.37 -8.50
CA ILE A 72 -16.44 3.96 -8.13
C ILE A 72 -16.99 3.83 -6.72
N CYS A 73 -16.34 4.45 -5.76
CA CYS A 73 -16.77 4.45 -4.36
C CYS A 73 -16.34 5.74 -3.66
N PRO A 74 -17.05 6.14 -2.61
CA PRO A 74 -16.57 7.20 -1.72
C PRO A 74 -15.19 6.83 -1.16
N ASN A 75 -14.35 7.83 -0.94
CA ASN A 75 -13.09 7.61 -0.24
C ASN A 75 -12.88 8.64 0.88
N TRP A 76 -12.03 8.29 1.82
CA TRP A 76 -11.81 9.06 3.04
C TRP A 76 -11.14 10.43 2.82
N LYS A 77 -10.49 10.66 1.66
CA LYS A 77 -9.72 11.88 1.39
C LYS A 77 -10.62 13.11 1.22
N LEU A 78 -10.34 14.16 1.97
CA LEU A 78 -10.92 15.49 1.81
C LEU A 78 -9.94 16.47 1.14
N ALA A 79 -8.67 16.44 1.56
CA ALA A 79 -7.64 17.36 1.05
C ALA A 79 -6.23 16.78 1.23
N THR A 80 -5.28 17.37 0.47
CA THR A 80 -3.84 17.13 0.60
C THR A 80 -3.14 18.46 0.83
N PRO A 81 -3.16 18.99 2.07
CA PRO A 81 -2.59 20.29 2.37
C PRO A 81 -1.07 20.34 2.24
N ASP A 82 -0.40 19.20 2.34
CA ASP A 82 1.05 19.05 2.14
C ASP A 82 1.31 17.80 1.27
N PRO A 83 2.38 17.75 0.48
CA PRO A 83 2.74 16.56 -0.30
C PRO A 83 2.86 15.26 0.51
N MET A 84 3.14 15.35 1.82
CA MET A 84 3.24 14.20 2.72
C MET A 84 1.96 13.97 3.55
N VAL A 85 0.91 14.79 3.38
CA VAL A 85 -0.26 14.76 4.26
C VAL A 85 -1.56 14.65 3.47
N THR A 86 -2.39 13.72 3.91
CA THR A 86 -3.81 13.65 3.53
C THR A 86 -4.69 13.92 4.75
N VAL A 87 -5.64 14.83 4.61
CA VAL A 87 -6.71 15.07 5.58
C VAL A 87 -7.97 14.39 5.07
N GLY A 88 -8.66 13.68 5.94
CA GLY A 88 -9.84 12.95 5.54
C GLY A 88 -10.84 12.71 6.66
N VAL A 89 -11.93 12.04 6.33
CA VAL A 89 -12.95 11.62 7.29
C VAL A 89 -12.45 10.45 8.13
N HIS A 90 -12.88 10.41 9.39
CA HIS A 90 -12.64 9.26 10.25
C HIS A 90 -13.65 8.17 9.92
N CYS A 91 -13.18 7.03 9.43
CA CYS A 91 -14.00 5.85 9.17
C CYS A 91 -13.72 4.77 10.21
N GLU A 92 -14.76 4.06 10.62
CA GLU A 92 -14.64 2.83 11.39
C GLU A 92 -14.22 1.70 10.43
N GLY A 93 -12.95 1.29 10.52
CA GLY A 93 -12.36 0.31 9.61
C GLY A 93 -12.95 -1.09 9.76
N PHE A 94 -13.19 -1.77 8.65
CA PHE A 94 -13.42 -3.22 8.68
C PHE A 94 -12.13 -3.91 9.14
N PRO A 95 -12.22 -4.94 9.99
CA PRO A 95 -11.05 -5.67 10.48
C PRO A 95 -10.52 -6.69 9.46
N VAL A 96 -10.65 -6.38 8.18
CA VAL A 96 -10.21 -7.18 7.05
C VAL A 96 -9.55 -6.30 5.99
N GLU A 97 -8.54 -6.86 5.33
CA GLU A 97 -7.90 -6.26 4.17
C GLU A 97 -8.34 -7.03 2.90
N MET A 98 -8.77 -6.31 1.89
CA MET A 98 -9.21 -6.89 0.62
C MET A 98 -8.05 -6.95 -0.35
N ILE A 99 -7.41 -8.11 -0.46
CA ILE A 99 -6.31 -8.33 -1.41
C ILE A 99 -6.89 -8.90 -2.70
N VAL A 100 -6.64 -8.23 -3.81
CA VAL A 100 -7.02 -8.70 -5.15
C VAL A 100 -5.78 -9.06 -5.96
N ARG A 101 -5.83 -10.20 -6.65
CA ARG A 101 -4.72 -10.74 -7.42
C ARG A 101 -5.14 -11.03 -8.85
N GLY A 102 -4.46 -10.40 -9.81
CA GLY A 102 -4.60 -10.71 -11.24
C GLY A 102 -3.62 -11.77 -11.73
N TYR A 103 -2.56 -12.05 -10.95
CA TYR A 103 -1.46 -12.94 -11.32
C TYR A 103 -1.02 -13.79 -10.12
N LEU A 104 -0.55 -15.00 -10.40
CA LEU A 104 -0.03 -15.92 -9.39
C LEU A 104 1.43 -15.58 -9.06
N CYS A 105 1.64 -14.75 -8.04
CA CYS A 105 2.98 -14.34 -7.62
C CYS A 105 3.06 -14.14 -6.10
N GLY A 106 4.25 -13.83 -5.60
CA GLY A 106 4.49 -13.50 -4.19
C GLY A 106 4.08 -14.61 -3.23
N SER A 107 3.32 -14.28 -2.18
CA SER A 107 2.86 -15.27 -1.18
C SER A 107 1.97 -16.34 -1.79
N ALA A 108 1.07 -15.98 -2.71
CA ALA A 108 0.19 -16.93 -3.40
C ALA A 108 0.99 -17.94 -4.23
N TRP A 109 2.03 -17.50 -4.94
CA TRP A 109 2.92 -18.42 -5.64
C TRP A 109 3.68 -19.34 -4.69
N ARG A 110 4.22 -18.81 -3.59
CA ARG A 110 4.94 -19.65 -2.62
C ARG A 110 4.04 -20.73 -2.04
N ALA A 111 2.79 -20.40 -1.70
CA ALA A 111 1.80 -21.36 -1.25
C ALA A 111 1.47 -22.39 -2.36
N TYR A 112 1.22 -21.92 -3.59
CA TYR A 112 0.92 -22.79 -4.73
C TYR A 112 2.07 -23.76 -5.03
N LYS A 113 3.32 -23.28 -5.02
CA LYS A 113 4.54 -24.08 -5.23
C LYS A 113 4.73 -25.14 -4.12
N SER A 114 4.27 -24.89 -2.90
CA SER A 114 4.29 -25.85 -1.81
C SER A 114 3.15 -26.89 -1.86
N GLY A 115 2.28 -26.83 -2.88
CA GLY A 115 1.18 -27.77 -3.07
C GLY A 115 -0.19 -27.25 -2.67
N VAL A 116 -0.32 -26.04 -2.13
CA VAL A 116 -1.61 -25.43 -1.81
C VAL A 116 -2.38 -25.14 -3.10
N ARG A 117 -3.67 -25.49 -3.12
CA ARG A 117 -4.57 -25.27 -4.27
C ARG A 117 -5.84 -24.50 -3.91
N GLU A 118 -5.91 -24.03 -2.69
CA GLU A 118 -6.99 -23.18 -2.21
C GLU A 118 -6.43 -22.11 -1.28
N ILE A 119 -6.74 -20.84 -1.53
CA ILE A 119 -6.33 -19.70 -0.70
C ILE A 119 -7.60 -18.91 -0.37
N CYS A 120 -7.86 -18.65 0.90
CA CYS A 120 -9.04 -17.88 1.36
C CYS A 120 -10.38 -18.42 0.81
N GLY A 121 -10.51 -19.73 0.66
CA GLY A 121 -11.69 -20.37 0.06
C GLY A 121 -11.73 -20.33 -1.49
N VAL A 122 -10.75 -19.71 -2.14
CA VAL A 122 -10.68 -19.65 -3.60
C VAL A 122 -9.81 -20.79 -4.13
N ARG A 123 -10.42 -21.67 -4.94
CA ARG A 123 -9.70 -22.76 -5.60
C ARG A 123 -8.86 -22.22 -6.77
N LEU A 124 -7.58 -22.53 -6.77
CA LEU A 124 -6.64 -22.14 -7.81
C LEU A 124 -6.61 -23.17 -8.95
N PRO A 125 -6.51 -22.74 -10.22
CA PRO A 125 -6.37 -23.66 -11.36
C PRO A 125 -5.11 -24.53 -11.22
N GLU A 126 -5.19 -25.78 -11.74
CA GLU A 126 -4.02 -26.66 -11.79
C GLU A 126 -3.05 -26.26 -12.91
N GLY A 127 -1.77 -26.56 -12.70
CA GLY A 127 -0.74 -26.39 -13.71
C GLY A 127 -0.28 -24.95 -13.95
N MET A 128 -0.68 -24.01 -13.11
CA MET A 128 -0.23 -22.60 -13.20
C MET A 128 1.26 -22.47 -12.87
N ARG A 129 1.89 -21.51 -13.52
CA ARG A 129 3.30 -21.14 -13.31
C ARG A 129 3.43 -19.81 -12.57
N GLU A 130 4.60 -19.55 -12.07
CA GLU A 130 4.92 -18.27 -11.44
C GLU A 130 4.67 -17.09 -12.39
N ASN A 131 4.06 -16.04 -11.87
CA ASN A 131 3.68 -14.84 -12.62
C ASN A 131 2.63 -15.04 -13.71
N GLU A 132 1.96 -16.20 -13.74
CA GLU A 132 0.87 -16.45 -14.67
C GLU A 132 -0.37 -15.64 -14.31
N ARG A 133 -1.04 -15.10 -15.33
CA ARG A 133 -2.28 -14.37 -15.18
C ARG A 133 -3.42 -15.34 -14.81
N PHE A 134 -4.22 -15.00 -13.80
CA PHE A 134 -5.47 -15.70 -13.53
C PHE A 134 -6.48 -15.45 -14.64
N PRO A 135 -7.36 -16.43 -14.96
CA PRO A 135 -8.47 -16.23 -15.90
C PRO A 135 -9.35 -15.04 -15.51
N GLU A 136 -9.64 -14.91 -14.22
CA GLU A 136 -10.29 -13.76 -13.60
C GLU A 136 -9.53 -13.37 -12.33
N PRO A 137 -9.49 -12.08 -11.96
CA PRO A 137 -8.88 -11.67 -10.70
C PRO A 137 -9.55 -12.35 -9.51
N ILE A 138 -8.74 -12.79 -8.56
CA ILE A 138 -9.22 -13.45 -7.34
C ILE A 138 -9.06 -12.52 -6.14
N ILE A 139 -9.98 -12.63 -5.17
CA ILE A 139 -9.91 -11.90 -3.90
C ILE A 139 -9.49 -12.87 -2.80
N THR A 140 -8.43 -12.54 -2.10
CA THR A 140 -7.84 -13.34 -1.02
C THR A 140 -7.67 -12.46 0.22
N PRO A 141 -8.73 -12.28 1.03
CA PRO A 141 -8.68 -11.37 2.17
C PRO A 141 -7.72 -11.83 3.25
N THR A 142 -7.25 -10.88 4.06
CA THR A 142 -6.57 -11.16 5.33
C THR A 142 -7.28 -10.46 6.48
N THR A 143 -7.14 -10.99 7.69
CA THR A 143 -7.48 -10.25 8.90
C THR A 143 -6.50 -9.11 9.07
N LYS A 144 -6.96 -7.98 9.63
CA LYS A 144 -6.09 -6.90 10.06
C LYS A 144 -5.64 -7.20 11.49
N ALA A 145 -4.41 -7.66 11.65
CA ALA A 145 -3.84 -8.01 12.94
C ALA A 145 -3.52 -6.75 13.78
N GLU A 146 -3.48 -6.92 15.10
CA GLU A 146 -2.96 -5.89 15.99
C GLU A 146 -1.44 -5.70 15.81
N ILE A 147 -0.93 -4.57 16.28
CA ILE A 147 0.52 -4.27 16.15
C ILE A 147 1.33 -5.37 16.86
N GLY A 148 2.19 -6.02 16.09
CA GLY A 148 3.06 -7.12 16.57
C GLY A 148 2.54 -8.51 16.25
N GLU A 149 1.36 -8.64 15.70
CA GLU A 149 0.83 -9.88 15.14
C GLU A 149 0.91 -9.86 13.61
N HIS A 150 0.75 -11.03 12.98
CA HIS A 150 0.74 -11.15 11.53
C HIS A 150 -0.69 -11.25 11.01
N ASP A 151 -0.94 -10.58 9.89
CA ASP A 151 -2.18 -10.73 9.15
C ASP A 151 -2.32 -12.19 8.69
N ALA A 152 -3.50 -12.76 8.88
CA ALA A 152 -3.80 -14.14 8.53
C ALA A 152 -4.78 -14.21 7.37
N ASP A 153 -4.55 -15.13 6.44
CA ASP A 153 -5.51 -15.44 5.39
C ASP A 153 -6.86 -15.82 6.00
N ILE A 154 -7.93 -15.28 5.44
CA ILE A 154 -9.31 -15.55 5.90
C ILE A 154 -10.24 -15.69 4.70
N SER A 155 -11.16 -16.66 4.76
CA SER A 155 -12.16 -16.82 3.70
C SER A 155 -13.37 -15.90 3.89
N LYS A 156 -14.14 -15.69 2.81
CA LYS A 156 -15.43 -15.01 2.87
C LYS A 156 -16.36 -15.64 3.91
N GLU A 157 -16.44 -16.94 3.91
CA GLU A 157 -17.28 -17.71 4.82
C GLU A 157 -16.90 -17.45 6.29
N GLU A 158 -15.60 -17.40 6.58
CA GLU A 158 -15.11 -17.10 7.92
C GLU A 158 -15.35 -15.63 8.30
N ILE A 159 -15.18 -14.67 7.37
CA ILE A 159 -15.48 -13.26 7.61
C ILE A 159 -16.94 -13.10 8.05
N LEU A 160 -17.86 -13.73 7.32
CA LEU A 160 -19.30 -13.70 7.64
C LEU A 160 -19.60 -14.45 8.94
N ALA A 161 -19.03 -15.63 9.15
CA ALA A 161 -19.25 -16.44 10.35
C ALA A 161 -18.74 -15.75 11.63
N ARG A 162 -17.65 -14.98 11.53
CA ARG A 162 -17.11 -14.19 12.65
C ARG A 162 -17.83 -12.84 12.83
N GLY A 163 -18.73 -12.47 11.94
CA GLY A 163 -19.43 -11.17 11.98
C GLY A 163 -18.52 -9.97 11.74
N LEU A 164 -17.42 -10.16 10.99
CA LEU A 164 -16.48 -9.07 10.65
C LEU A 164 -17.06 -8.14 9.57
N ALA A 165 -18.01 -8.62 8.80
CA ALA A 165 -18.86 -7.87 7.88
C ALA A 165 -20.20 -8.61 7.72
N THR A 166 -21.29 -7.90 7.43
CA THR A 166 -22.54 -8.53 7.01
C THR A 166 -22.43 -9.06 5.58
N PRO A 167 -23.31 -9.96 5.12
CA PRO A 167 -23.33 -10.40 3.72
C PRO A 167 -23.42 -9.26 2.71
N GLU A 168 -24.23 -8.24 3.00
CA GLU A 168 -24.42 -7.07 2.15
C GLU A 168 -23.17 -6.18 2.13
N GLU A 169 -22.55 -5.97 3.29
CA GLU A 169 -21.29 -5.24 3.39
C GLU A 169 -20.18 -5.96 2.61
N TYR A 170 -20.02 -7.27 2.84
CA TYR A 170 -18.98 -8.02 2.15
C TYR A 170 -19.18 -8.02 0.62
N ALA A 171 -20.40 -8.17 0.15
CA ALA A 171 -20.71 -8.06 -1.28
C ALA A 171 -20.32 -6.69 -1.85
N LYS A 172 -20.50 -5.62 -1.07
CA LYS A 172 -20.07 -4.27 -1.48
C LYS A 172 -18.55 -4.12 -1.47
N LEU A 173 -17.85 -4.74 -0.50
CA LEU A 173 -16.39 -4.76 -0.49
C LEU A 173 -15.83 -5.49 -1.72
N GLU A 174 -16.41 -6.63 -2.10
CA GLU A 174 -16.03 -7.36 -3.33
C GLU A 174 -16.26 -6.50 -4.60
N GLU A 175 -17.45 -5.89 -4.72
CA GLU A 175 -17.79 -5.02 -5.85
C GLU A 175 -16.78 -3.88 -6.01
N TYR A 176 -16.51 -3.15 -4.92
CA TYR A 176 -15.56 -2.05 -4.93
C TYR A 176 -14.13 -2.51 -5.22
N THR A 177 -13.71 -3.60 -4.60
CA THR A 177 -12.37 -4.19 -4.82
C THR A 177 -12.13 -4.51 -6.29
N LEU A 178 -13.06 -5.19 -6.95
CA LEU A 178 -12.92 -5.56 -8.36
C LEU A 178 -12.99 -4.33 -9.29
N ALA A 179 -13.86 -3.36 -8.99
CA ALA A 179 -13.99 -2.14 -9.79
C ALA A 179 -12.74 -1.25 -9.67
N LEU A 180 -12.20 -1.08 -8.46
CA LEU A 180 -10.96 -0.35 -8.21
C LEU A 180 -9.77 -1.03 -8.89
N PHE A 181 -9.68 -2.36 -8.80
CA PHE A 181 -8.61 -3.12 -9.47
C PHE A 181 -8.67 -2.98 -10.99
N ARG A 182 -9.85 -3.03 -11.58
CA ARG A 182 -10.05 -2.79 -13.02
C ARG A 182 -9.58 -1.39 -13.41
N ARG A 183 -10.00 -0.36 -12.68
CA ARG A 183 -9.57 1.02 -12.94
C ARG A 183 -8.05 1.17 -12.78
N GLY A 184 -7.45 0.58 -11.75
CA GLY A 184 -6.00 0.58 -11.56
C GLY A 184 -5.26 -0.11 -12.70
N THR A 185 -5.79 -1.25 -13.18
CA THR A 185 -5.25 -1.98 -14.33
C THR A 185 -5.29 -1.14 -15.61
N GLU A 186 -6.41 -0.45 -15.87
CA GLU A 186 -6.55 0.44 -17.04
C GLU A 186 -5.57 1.62 -17.00
N ILE A 187 -5.38 2.21 -15.81
CA ILE A 187 -4.43 3.32 -15.63
C ILE A 187 -2.98 2.81 -15.80
N ALA A 188 -2.65 1.68 -15.18
CA ALA A 188 -1.33 1.05 -15.31
C ALA A 188 -0.99 0.72 -16.77
N ALA A 189 -1.93 0.14 -17.51
CA ALA A 189 -1.74 -0.22 -18.91
C ALA A 189 -1.38 0.99 -19.79
N LYS A 190 -1.98 2.15 -19.55
CA LYS A 190 -1.64 3.41 -20.25
C LYS A 190 -0.21 3.90 -19.96
N ARG A 191 0.43 3.34 -18.92
CA ARG A 191 1.82 3.62 -18.50
C ARG A 191 2.80 2.50 -18.87
N GLY A 192 2.37 1.51 -19.65
CA GLY A 192 3.18 0.34 -19.98
C GLY A 192 3.42 -0.57 -18.77
N LEU A 193 2.52 -0.54 -17.78
CA LEU A 193 2.59 -1.34 -16.58
C LEU A 193 1.43 -2.33 -16.51
N ILE A 194 1.65 -3.42 -15.82
CA ILE A 194 0.66 -4.42 -15.42
C ILE A 194 0.47 -4.30 -13.92
N LEU A 195 -0.75 -3.98 -13.46
CA LEU A 195 -1.10 -4.08 -12.04
C LEU A 195 -1.32 -5.56 -11.71
N VAL A 196 -0.45 -6.11 -10.89
CA VAL A 196 -0.37 -7.55 -10.60
C VAL A 196 -1.31 -7.94 -9.48
N ASP A 197 -1.16 -7.26 -8.37
CA ASP A 197 -1.97 -7.40 -7.15
C ASP A 197 -1.96 -6.10 -6.36
N THR A 198 -2.94 -5.94 -5.51
CA THR A 198 -3.04 -4.80 -4.60
C THR A 198 -3.91 -5.13 -3.40
N LYS A 199 -3.77 -4.33 -2.35
CA LYS A 199 -4.55 -4.38 -1.11
C LYS A 199 -5.39 -3.12 -0.99
N TYR A 200 -6.65 -3.29 -0.58
CA TYR A 200 -7.55 -2.20 -0.22
C TYR A 200 -8.03 -2.36 1.22
N GLU A 201 -8.21 -1.24 1.89
CA GLU A 201 -8.85 -1.15 3.19
C GLU A 201 -10.13 -0.32 3.09
N PHE A 202 -11.17 -0.77 3.75
CA PHE A 202 -12.46 -0.11 3.76
C PHE A 202 -12.92 0.16 5.19
N GLY A 203 -13.77 1.16 5.35
CA GLY A 203 -14.40 1.50 6.63
C GLY A 203 -15.75 2.14 6.42
N LYS A 204 -16.49 2.35 7.51
CA LYS A 204 -17.79 3.01 7.51
C LYS A 204 -17.67 4.42 8.07
N HIS A 205 -18.32 5.36 7.41
CA HIS A 205 -18.56 6.70 7.91
C HIS A 205 -20.04 7.03 7.65
N ASP A 206 -20.79 7.35 8.70
CA ASP A 206 -22.24 7.61 8.64
C ASP A 206 -23.02 6.52 7.86
N GLY A 207 -22.70 5.25 8.13
CA GLY A 207 -23.35 4.09 7.50
C GLY A 207 -22.96 3.81 6.05
N THR A 208 -22.12 4.64 5.44
CA THR A 208 -21.62 4.48 4.07
C THR A 208 -20.23 3.84 4.10
N ILE A 209 -19.95 2.92 3.16
CA ILE A 209 -18.65 2.29 3.02
C ILE A 209 -17.73 3.19 2.19
N TYR A 210 -16.57 3.50 2.74
CA TYR A 210 -15.51 4.31 2.15
C TYR A 210 -14.27 3.47 1.92
N LEU A 211 -13.55 3.75 0.81
CA LEU A 211 -12.17 3.34 0.66
C LEU A 211 -11.30 4.16 1.61
N MET A 212 -10.45 3.49 2.37
CA MET A 212 -9.55 4.09 3.34
C MET A 212 -8.08 3.92 2.94
N ASP A 213 -7.19 4.52 3.73
CA ASP A 213 -5.74 4.40 3.65
C ASP A 213 -5.18 4.75 2.26
N GLU A 214 -4.34 3.90 1.72
CA GLU A 214 -3.67 4.10 0.44
C GLU A 214 -4.27 3.22 -0.67
N ILE A 215 -4.06 3.64 -1.90
CA ILE A 215 -4.49 2.90 -3.09
C ILE A 215 -3.39 2.93 -4.14
N HIS A 216 -3.08 1.76 -4.73
CA HIS A 216 -2.19 1.57 -5.88
C HIS A 216 -0.77 2.12 -5.70
N THR A 217 -0.31 2.28 -4.46
CA THR A 217 1.06 2.70 -4.18
C THR A 217 2.03 1.50 -4.28
N PRO A 218 3.33 1.75 -4.42
CA PRO A 218 4.33 0.67 -4.40
C PRO A 218 4.37 -0.14 -3.11
N ASP A 219 3.86 0.40 -2.00
CA ASP A 219 3.82 -0.29 -0.71
C ASP A 219 2.62 -1.24 -0.61
N SER A 220 1.49 -0.90 -1.24
CA SER A 220 0.27 -1.70 -1.26
C SER A 220 0.08 -2.55 -2.52
N SER A 221 0.87 -2.32 -3.57
CA SER A 221 0.65 -2.91 -4.89
C SER A 221 1.94 -3.40 -5.51
N ARG A 222 1.80 -4.38 -6.41
CA ARG A 222 2.88 -4.86 -7.26
C ARG A 222 2.55 -4.56 -8.70
N TYR A 223 3.56 -4.08 -9.44
CA TYR A 223 3.47 -3.88 -10.88
C TYR A 223 4.57 -4.64 -11.60
N PHE A 224 4.26 -5.14 -12.80
CA PHE A 224 5.27 -5.56 -13.76
C PHE A 224 5.36 -4.54 -14.89
N TYR A 225 6.52 -4.45 -15.53
CA TYR A 225 6.60 -3.80 -16.83
C TYR A 225 5.87 -4.68 -17.87
N ALA A 226 5.00 -4.07 -18.67
CA ALA A 226 4.29 -4.78 -19.73
C ALA A 226 5.26 -5.23 -20.84
N GLU A 227 6.27 -4.39 -21.12
CA GLU A 227 7.34 -4.71 -22.07
C GLU A 227 8.16 -5.89 -21.56
N GLY A 228 8.22 -6.94 -22.38
CA GLY A 228 8.96 -8.16 -22.11
C GLY A 228 8.29 -9.13 -21.14
N TYR A 229 7.06 -8.85 -20.66
CA TYR A 229 6.36 -9.76 -19.75
C TYR A 229 6.13 -11.14 -20.39
N GLU A 230 5.57 -11.20 -21.58
CA GLU A 230 5.25 -12.46 -22.27
C GLU A 230 6.52 -13.26 -22.60
N GLU A 231 7.59 -12.58 -23.02
CA GLU A 231 8.85 -13.24 -23.33
C GLU A 231 9.49 -13.87 -22.08
N ARG A 232 9.58 -13.11 -20.98
CA ARG A 232 10.10 -13.62 -19.70
C ARG A 232 9.24 -14.74 -19.15
N PHE A 233 7.92 -14.58 -19.22
CA PHE A 233 6.99 -15.61 -18.77
C PHE A 233 7.15 -16.90 -19.58
N ALA A 234 7.26 -16.83 -20.90
CA ALA A 234 7.47 -17.99 -21.74
C ALA A 234 8.78 -18.74 -21.41
N LYS A 235 9.85 -18.00 -21.08
CA LYS A 235 11.16 -18.54 -20.70
C LYS A 235 11.24 -18.97 -19.22
N GLY A 236 10.26 -18.66 -18.39
CA GLY A 236 10.31 -18.88 -16.94
C GLY A 236 11.32 -17.98 -16.22
N GLU A 237 11.60 -16.82 -16.78
CA GLU A 237 12.50 -15.81 -16.21
C GLU A 237 11.75 -14.91 -15.21
N PRO A 238 12.45 -14.32 -14.20
CA PRO A 238 11.87 -13.34 -13.31
C PRO A 238 11.30 -12.14 -14.06
N GLN A 239 10.14 -11.64 -13.63
CA GLN A 239 9.56 -10.46 -14.22
C GLN A 239 10.28 -9.18 -13.75
N LYS A 240 10.40 -8.21 -14.64
CA LYS A 240 10.86 -6.87 -14.29
C LYS A 240 9.72 -6.18 -13.54
N GLN A 241 9.92 -5.88 -12.25
CA GLN A 241 8.84 -5.42 -11.38
C GLN A 241 9.12 -4.06 -10.74
N LEU A 242 8.03 -3.36 -10.47
CA LEU A 242 7.98 -2.12 -9.70
C LEU A 242 7.13 -2.36 -8.43
N SER A 243 7.79 -2.50 -7.31
CA SER A 243 7.17 -2.68 -5.98
C SER A 243 8.26 -2.56 -4.91
N LYS A 244 7.88 -2.65 -3.66
CA LYS A 244 8.84 -2.73 -2.54
C LYS A 244 9.57 -4.09 -2.47
N GLU A 245 9.29 -5.04 -3.36
CA GLU A 245 9.89 -6.38 -3.32
C GLU A 245 11.42 -6.34 -3.42
N PHE A 246 11.98 -5.39 -4.19
CA PHE A 246 13.45 -5.23 -4.28
C PHE A 246 14.13 -4.98 -2.92
N VAL A 247 13.42 -4.33 -1.97
CA VAL A 247 13.93 -4.15 -0.60
C VAL A 247 13.90 -5.48 0.15
N ARG A 248 12.85 -6.28 -0.05
CA ARG A 248 12.75 -7.62 0.57
C ARG A 248 13.82 -8.56 0.01
N GLU A 249 14.03 -8.55 -1.31
CA GLU A 249 15.07 -9.33 -1.97
C GLU A 249 16.45 -8.96 -1.41
N TRP A 250 16.77 -7.67 -1.34
CA TRP A 250 18.01 -7.20 -0.75
C TRP A 250 18.17 -7.65 0.71
N LEU A 251 17.12 -7.58 1.53
CA LEU A 251 17.14 -8.04 2.92
C LEU A 251 17.38 -9.56 3.00
N MET A 252 16.71 -10.35 2.16
CA MET A 252 16.86 -11.80 2.11
C MET A 252 18.26 -12.22 1.67
N ASP A 253 18.82 -11.56 0.67
CA ASP A 253 20.19 -11.79 0.18
C ASP A 253 21.25 -11.50 1.26
N ASN A 254 20.90 -10.61 2.21
CA ASN A 254 21.73 -10.29 3.38
C ASN A 254 21.30 -11.03 4.65
N GLY A 255 20.52 -12.12 4.53
CA GLY A 255 20.19 -13.01 5.62
C GLY A 255 19.06 -12.53 6.57
N PHE A 256 18.26 -11.54 6.17
CA PHE A 256 17.17 -10.99 6.98
C PHE A 256 15.79 -11.28 6.36
N GLN A 257 14.91 -11.89 7.18
CA GLN A 257 13.51 -12.19 6.82
C GLN A 257 12.53 -11.86 7.96
N GLY A 258 12.94 -11.04 8.92
CA GLY A 258 12.12 -10.68 10.08
C GLY A 258 11.99 -11.77 11.14
N LYS A 259 12.79 -12.85 11.07
CA LYS A 259 12.73 -13.94 12.03
C LYS A 259 13.47 -13.60 13.32
N ALA A 260 13.06 -14.22 14.43
CA ALA A 260 13.71 -14.02 15.72
C ALA A 260 15.22 -14.30 15.65
N GLY A 261 16.02 -13.40 16.22
CA GLY A 261 17.49 -13.50 16.25
C GLY A 261 18.19 -12.98 14.98
N GLN A 262 17.48 -12.62 13.92
CA GLN A 262 18.08 -11.96 12.76
C GLN A 262 18.28 -10.47 13.03
N GLN A 263 19.32 -9.91 12.43
CA GLN A 263 19.60 -8.48 12.48
C GLN A 263 19.41 -7.86 11.10
N VAL A 264 18.80 -6.66 11.06
CA VAL A 264 18.71 -5.90 9.84
C VAL A 264 20.13 -5.56 9.36
N PRO A 265 20.46 -5.84 8.08
CA PRO A 265 21.78 -5.50 7.54
C PRO A 265 22.00 -3.99 7.58
N GLU A 266 23.28 -3.58 7.58
CA GLU A 266 23.64 -2.17 7.59
C GLU A 266 23.09 -1.45 6.35
N MET A 267 22.28 -0.44 6.58
CA MET A 267 21.77 0.43 5.52
C MET A 267 22.76 1.55 5.28
N THR A 268 23.72 1.36 4.39
CA THR A 268 24.66 2.42 4.00
C THR A 268 23.93 3.57 3.30
N ASP A 269 24.57 4.73 3.17
CA ASP A 269 23.96 5.87 2.48
C ASP A 269 23.75 5.59 0.99
N GLU A 270 24.58 4.74 0.39
CA GLU A 270 24.41 4.26 -1.00
C GLU A 270 23.16 3.39 -1.15
N ILE A 271 22.92 2.48 -0.20
CA ILE A 271 21.70 1.64 -0.20
C ILE A 271 20.46 2.50 -0.03
N VAL A 272 20.48 3.45 0.91
CA VAL A 272 19.36 4.39 1.14
C VAL A 272 19.10 5.22 -0.12
N ALA A 273 20.13 5.74 -0.78
CA ALA A 273 20.02 6.50 -2.01
C ALA A 273 19.44 5.62 -3.15
N GLY A 274 19.94 4.40 -3.30
CA GLY A 274 19.45 3.45 -4.30
C GLY A 274 17.98 3.09 -4.09
N ILE A 275 17.54 2.91 -2.84
CA ILE A 275 16.12 2.70 -2.51
C ILE A 275 15.30 3.94 -2.87
N SER A 276 15.77 5.15 -2.51
CA SER A 276 15.09 6.40 -2.85
C SER A 276 14.94 6.57 -4.36
N ASP A 277 16.00 6.32 -5.13
CA ASP A 277 15.99 6.37 -6.60
C ASP A 277 14.96 5.41 -7.20
N ARG A 278 14.84 4.22 -6.61
CA ARG A 278 13.85 3.23 -7.04
C ARG A 278 12.42 3.70 -6.77
N TYR A 279 12.17 4.35 -5.63
CA TYR A 279 10.85 4.94 -5.35
C TYR A 279 10.54 6.11 -6.29
N VAL A 280 11.52 6.92 -6.69
CA VAL A 280 11.33 7.96 -7.71
C VAL A 280 10.98 7.32 -9.07
N GLU A 281 11.70 6.28 -9.49
CA GLU A 281 11.36 5.52 -10.71
C GLU A 281 9.92 5.00 -10.65
N LEU A 282 9.51 4.41 -9.50
CA LEU A 282 8.14 3.95 -9.26
C LEU A 282 7.13 5.08 -9.38
N TYR A 283 7.39 6.23 -8.74
CA TYR A 283 6.51 7.40 -8.81
C TYR A 283 6.33 7.88 -10.25
N GLU A 284 7.42 8.08 -10.98
CA GLU A 284 7.41 8.62 -12.34
C GLU A 284 6.69 7.68 -13.33
N HIS A 285 6.93 6.37 -13.21
CA HIS A 285 6.23 5.39 -14.05
C HIS A 285 4.74 5.28 -13.72
N ILE A 286 4.37 5.22 -12.44
CA ILE A 286 2.98 5.05 -12.02
C ILE A 286 2.16 6.30 -12.30
N THR A 287 2.70 7.49 -12.01
CA THR A 287 1.97 8.76 -12.18
C THR A 287 2.11 9.34 -13.59
N GLY A 288 3.23 9.08 -14.26
CA GLY A 288 3.64 9.72 -15.50
C GLY A 288 4.08 11.17 -15.30
N GLU A 289 4.43 11.56 -14.09
CA GLU A 289 4.90 12.89 -13.70
C GLU A 289 6.35 12.81 -13.25
N THR A 290 7.15 13.81 -13.61
CA THR A 290 8.53 13.90 -13.12
C THR A 290 8.52 14.29 -11.63
N PHE A 291 9.29 13.58 -10.82
CA PHE A 291 9.39 13.87 -9.39
C PHE A 291 10.37 15.05 -9.14
N ASP A 292 9.92 16.07 -8.42
CA ASP A 292 10.77 17.18 -8.03
C ASP A 292 11.66 16.82 -6.83
N ARG A 293 12.92 16.50 -7.11
CA ARG A 293 13.94 16.20 -6.09
C ARG A 293 14.50 17.43 -5.40
N ASN A 294 14.17 18.65 -5.87
CA ASN A 294 14.64 19.90 -5.28
C ASN A 294 13.69 20.42 -4.19
N ALA A 295 12.64 19.67 -3.88
CA ALA A 295 11.73 20.02 -2.80
C ALA A 295 12.52 20.22 -1.50
N ASP A 296 12.23 21.31 -0.77
CA ASP A 296 12.90 21.61 0.50
C ASP A 296 12.67 20.48 1.51
N THR A 297 13.74 19.73 1.80
CA THR A 297 13.75 18.68 2.81
C THR A 297 14.35 19.14 4.13
N ALA A 298 14.85 20.38 4.23
CA ALA A 298 15.56 20.85 5.42
C ALA A 298 14.63 21.03 6.63
N ASN A 299 13.35 21.34 6.39
CA ASN A 299 12.38 21.65 7.42
C ASN A 299 11.03 20.94 7.20
N LEU A 300 11.04 19.65 6.85
CA LEU A 300 9.82 18.88 6.53
C LEU A 300 8.74 18.98 7.63
N ALA A 301 9.13 18.78 8.89
CA ALA A 301 8.18 18.85 10.01
C ALA A 301 7.51 20.24 10.10
N LYS A 302 8.29 21.32 10.04
CA LYS A 302 7.74 22.69 10.10
C LYS A 302 6.86 23.02 8.89
N ARG A 303 7.22 22.56 7.70
CA ARG A 303 6.40 22.71 6.48
C ARG A 303 5.05 22.04 6.65
N ILE A 304 5.04 20.78 7.12
CA ILE A 304 3.82 20.01 7.37
C ILE A 304 2.95 20.74 8.40
N GLU A 305 3.51 21.09 9.55
CA GLU A 305 2.78 21.79 10.61
C GLU A 305 2.15 23.09 10.12
N THR A 306 2.90 23.90 9.37
CA THR A 306 2.41 25.13 8.78
C THR A 306 1.26 24.89 7.81
N ASN A 307 1.40 23.94 6.90
CA ASN A 307 0.42 23.67 5.86
C ASN A 307 -0.88 23.09 6.44
N VAL A 308 -0.78 22.17 7.40
CA VAL A 308 -1.93 21.57 8.08
C VAL A 308 -2.66 22.60 8.94
N THR A 309 -1.92 23.42 9.72
CA THR A 309 -2.53 24.49 10.52
C THR A 309 -3.26 25.50 9.63
N ALA A 310 -2.68 25.91 8.51
CA ALA A 310 -3.33 26.80 7.56
C ALA A 310 -4.59 26.19 6.90
N TYR A 311 -4.63 24.88 6.71
CA TYR A 311 -5.82 24.17 6.24
C TYR A 311 -6.97 24.21 7.26
N HIS A 312 -6.67 23.96 8.53
CA HIS A 312 -7.67 23.98 9.61
C HIS A 312 -8.16 25.36 10.00
N ALA A 313 -7.44 26.42 9.64
CA ALA A 313 -7.83 27.82 9.89
C ALA A 313 -8.86 28.37 8.89
N LYS A 314 -9.15 27.64 7.81
CA LYS A 314 -10.16 27.97 6.76
C LYS A 314 -11.53 27.38 7.12
#